data_d8aa46bc90aa244b834dae1fd7449c42
#
_entry.id   d8aa46bc90aa244b834dae1fd7449c42
#
_cell.length_a   1.000
_cell.length_b   1.000
_cell.length_c   1.000
_cell.angle_alpha   90.00
_cell.angle_beta   90.00
_cell.angle_gamma   90.00
#
_symmetry.space_group_name_H-M   'P 1'
#
loop_
_entity.id
_entity.type
_entity.pdbx_description
1 polymer ?
#
loop_
_entity_poly.entity_id
_entity_poly.type
_entity_poly.pdbx_seq_one_letter_code
_entity_poly.pdbx_strand_id
1 'polypeptide(L)' 'MDSETISEINRQVFKQFPYLKGTIPEVSQQSENRWLLLYKGSAMTSDGHELPVVVRVISDDVGAVIKITTSR' A
#
# COMPACT_ATOMS: atom_id res chain seq x y z
N MET A 1 4.81 3.98 -13.61
CA MET A 1 4.02 4.88 -12.74
C MET A 1 4.96 5.93 -12.19
N ASP A 2 4.58 7.19 -12.26
CA ASP A 2 5.46 8.27 -11.83
C ASP A 2 5.41 8.49 -10.31
N SER A 3 6.35 9.27 -9.79
CA SER A 3 6.47 9.48 -8.35
C SER A 3 5.31 10.28 -7.78
N GLU A 4 4.72 11.17 -8.54
CA GLU A 4 3.57 11.94 -8.08
C GLU A 4 2.35 11.06 -7.90
N THR A 5 2.12 10.14 -8.84
CA THR A 5 1.03 9.19 -8.75
C THR A 5 1.23 8.26 -7.55
N ILE A 6 2.44 7.77 -7.35
CA ILE A 6 2.78 6.93 -6.19
C ILE A 6 2.55 7.70 -4.89
N SER A 7 2.97 8.97 -4.83
CA SER A 7 2.77 9.80 -3.64
C SER A 7 1.29 10.01 -3.32
N GLU A 8 0.47 10.17 -4.34
CA GLU A 8 -0.97 10.33 -4.16
C GLU A 8 -1.60 9.06 -3.59
N ILE A 9 -1.19 7.89 -4.11
CA ILE A 9 -1.64 6.61 -3.59
C ILE A 9 -1.16 6.42 -2.16
N ASN A 10 0.10 6.75 -1.87
CA ASN A 10 0.66 6.66 -0.53
C ASN A 10 -0.15 7.47 0.47
N ARG A 11 -0.56 8.67 0.08
CA ARG A 11 -1.36 9.54 0.95
C ARG A 11 -2.66 8.85 1.35
N GLN A 12 -3.35 8.26 0.39
CA GLN A 12 -4.61 7.57 0.64
C GLN A 12 -4.39 6.34 1.53
N VAL A 13 -3.33 5.57 1.24
CA VAL A 13 -3.03 4.35 1.98
C VAL A 13 -2.62 4.68 3.42
N PHE A 14 -1.78 5.68 3.62
CA PHE A 14 -1.31 6.05 4.96
C PHE A 14 -2.42 6.67 5.79
N LYS A 15 -3.39 7.31 5.16
CA LYS A 15 -4.56 7.82 5.86
C LYS A 15 -5.42 6.69 6.41
N GLN A 16 -5.55 5.61 5.65
CA GLN A 16 -6.33 4.45 6.04
C GLN A 16 -5.55 3.52 6.96
N PHE A 17 -4.23 3.40 6.74
CA PHE A 17 -3.34 2.54 7.51
C PHE A 17 -2.17 3.36 8.06
N PRO A 18 -2.37 4.11 9.16
CA PRO A 18 -1.32 5.00 9.67
C PRO A 18 0.00 4.32 10.04
N TYR A 19 -0.05 3.03 10.39
CA TYR A 19 1.16 2.28 10.73
C TYR A 19 2.07 2.04 9.52
N LEU A 20 1.59 2.28 8.31
CA LEU A 20 2.40 2.17 7.10
C LEU A 20 3.11 3.47 6.74
N LYS A 21 2.85 4.54 7.47
CA LYS A 21 3.44 5.85 7.15
C LYS A 21 4.96 5.76 7.13
N GLY A 22 5.55 6.27 6.06
CA GLY A 22 6.99 6.24 5.88
C GLY A 22 7.52 5.01 5.16
N THR A 23 6.69 4.01 4.89
CA THR A 23 7.12 2.85 4.11
C THR A 23 7.16 3.18 2.63
N ILE A 24 8.03 2.47 1.90
CA ILE A 24 8.14 2.61 0.45
C ILE A 24 7.53 1.35 -0.18
N PRO A 25 6.48 1.48 -1.00
CA PRO A 25 5.86 0.31 -1.59
C PRO A 25 6.71 -0.29 -2.71
N GLU A 26 6.59 -1.60 -2.89
CA GLU A 26 7.10 -2.26 -4.08
C GLU A 26 6.04 -2.11 -5.17
N VAL A 27 6.41 -1.48 -6.28
CA VAL A 27 5.49 -1.18 -7.37
C VAL A 27 5.79 -2.11 -8.54
N SER A 28 4.77 -2.79 -9.03
CA SER A 28 4.89 -3.64 -10.21
C SER A 28 3.65 -3.49 -11.08
N GLN A 29 3.83 -3.69 -12.37
CA GLN A 29 2.72 -3.66 -13.31
C GLN A 29 2.11 -5.05 -13.41
N GLN A 30 0.80 -5.16 -13.15
CA GLN A 30 0.09 -6.43 -13.25
C GLN A 30 -0.45 -6.67 -14.64
N SER A 31 -0.94 -5.62 -15.29
CA SER A 31 -1.48 -5.67 -16.64
C SER A 31 -1.36 -4.29 -17.25
N GLU A 32 -1.87 -4.12 -18.44
CA GLU A 32 -1.72 -2.90 -19.22
C GLU A 32 -2.18 -1.65 -18.46
N ASN A 33 -3.28 -1.75 -17.71
CA ASN A 33 -3.86 -0.61 -16.99
C ASN A 33 -3.96 -0.88 -15.48
N ARG A 34 -3.18 -1.83 -14.96
CA ARG A 34 -3.25 -2.20 -13.54
C ARG A 34 -1.87 -2.26 -12.94
N TRP A 35 -1.76 -1.66 -11.76
CA TRP A 35 -0.51 -1.63 -11.00
C TRP A 35 -0.74 -2.20 -9.62
N LEU A 36 0.25 -2.93 -9.13
CA LEU A 36 0.24 -3.48 -7.78
C LEU A 36 1.25 -2.74 -6.94
N LEU A 37 0.81 -2.23 -5.80
CA LEU A 37 1.70 -1.61 -4.82
C LEU A 37 1.64 -2.45 -3.56
N LEU A 38 2.79 -2.97 -3.13
CA LEU A 38 2.91 -3.77 -1.93
C LEU A 38 3.53 -2.94 -0.82
N TYR A 39 2.78 -2.76 0.25
CA TYR A 39 3.25 -2.07 1.44
C TYR A 39 3.50 -3.10 2.53
N LYS A 40 4.71 -3.10 3.09
CA LYS A 40 5.07 -4.00 4.18
C LYS A 40 5.27 -3.18 5.44
N GLY A 41 4.57 -3.56 6.48
CA GLY A 41 4.66 -2.89 7.76
C GLY A 41 4.44 -3.88 8.88
N SER A 42 4.32 -3.36 10.08
CA SER A 42 4.00 -4.17 11.25
C SER A 42 2.95 -3.47 12.09
N ALA A 43 2.09 -4.27 12.70
CA ALA A 43 1.09 -3.79 13.63
C ALA A 43 1.40 -4.34 15.01
N MET A 44 1.23 -3.50 16.02
CA MET A 44 1.45 -3.89 17.41
C MET A 44 0.17 -4.49 17.97
N THR A 45 0.27 -5.65 18.59
CA THR A 45 -0.85 -6.24 19.30
C THR A 45 -0.96 -5.68 20.71
N SER A 46 -2.10 -5.93 21.37
CA SER A 46 -2.32 -5.42 22.72
C SER A 46 -1.37 -6.00 23.76
N ASP A 47 -0.78 -7.15 23.50
CA ASP A 47 0.20 -7.79 24.38
C ASP A 47 1.65 -7.43 24.04
N GLY A 48 1.86 -6.49 23.14
CA GLY A 48 3.18 -5.97 22.79
C GLY A 48 3.93 -6.71 21.70
N HIS A 49 3.28 -7.64 21.04
CA HIS A 49 3.90 -8.34 19.91
C HIS A 49 3.75 -7.58 18.62
N GLU A 50 4.76 -7.66 17.74
CA GLU A 50 4.67 -7.13 16.40
C GLU A 50 4.23 -8.22 15.44
N LEU A 51 3.23 -7.90 14.60
CA LEU A 51 2.76 -8.79 13.56
C LEU A 51 3.08 -8.16 12.20
N PRO A 52 3.74 -8.90 11.30
CA PRO A 52 3.96 -8.38 9.95
C PRO A 52 2.63 -8.25 9.22
N VAL A 53 2.46 -7.13 8.55
CA VAL A 53 1.24 -6.86 7.78
C VAL A 53 1.65 -6.47 6.37
N VAL A 54 0.99 -7.05 5.38
CA VAL A 54 1.19 -6.70 3.99
C VAL A 54 -0.11 -6.12 3.47
N VAL A 55 -0.05 -4.91 2.91
CA VAL A 55 -1.19 -4.27 2.28
C VAL A 55 -0.94 -4.25 0.78
N ARG A 56 -1.89 -4.79 0.03
CA ARG A 56 -1.83 -4.83 -1.43
C ARG A 56 -2.81 -3.82 -1.98
N VAL A 57 -2.32 -2.93 -2.81
CA VAL A 57 -3.14 -1.90 -3.45
C VAL A 57 -3.10 -2.12 -4.95
N ILE A 58 -4.27 -2.25 -5.56
CA ILE A 58 -4.39 -2.30 -7.01
C ILE A 58 -4.88 -0.93 -7.47
N SER A 59 -4.16 -0.33 -8.40
CA SER A 59 -4.53 0.96 -8.96
C SER A 59 -4.53 0.91 -10.49
N ASP A 60 -5.16 1.89 -11.10
CA ASP A 60 -5.08 2.09 -12.55
C ASP A 60 -3.90 3.01 -12.91
N ASP A 61 -3.77 3.35 -14.19
CA ASP A 61 -2.68 4.17 -14.71
C ASP A 61 -2.65 5.58 -14.15
N VAL A 62 -3.79 6.10 -13.76
CA VAL A 62 -3.90 7.49 -13.28
C VAL A 62 -3.91 7.59 -11.77
N GLY A 63 -3.67 6.48 -11.09
CA GLY A 63 -3.56 6.48 -9.63
C GLY A 63 -4.86 6.30 -8.88
N ALA A 64 -5.94 5.93 -9.56
CA ALA A 64 -7.19 5.61 -8.89
C ALA A 64 -7.08 4.24 -8.24
N VAL A 65 -7.32 4.17 -6.94
CA VAL A 65 -7.28 2.92 -6.19
C VAL A 65 -8.52 2.10 -6.50
N ILE A 66 -8.30 0.89 -7.00
CA ILE A 66 -9.38 -0.02 -7.39
C ILE A 66 -9.72 -0.97 -6.27
N LYS A 67 -8.68 -1.49 -5.59
CA LYS A 67 -8.87 -2.48 -4.55
C LYS A 67 -7.73 -2.40 -3.55
N ILE A 68 -8.06 -2.56 -2.28
CA ILE A 68 -7.07 -2.68 -1.20
C ILE A 68 -7.34 -3.98 -0.46
N THR A 69 -6.30 -4.79 -0.29
CA THR A 69 -6.38 -6.06 0.44
C THR A 69 -5.29 -6.08 1.49
N THR A 70 -5.63 -6.45 2.71
CA THR A 70 -4.65 -6.64 3.77
C THR A 70 -4.49 -8.11 4.08
N SER A 71 -3.25 -8.51 4.39
CA SER A 71 -2.96 -9.86 4.87
C SER A 71 -1.95 -9.79 6.00
N ARG A 72 -2.00 -10.80 6.86
CA ARG A 72 -1.08 -10.92 7.98
C ARG A 72 -0.10 -12.04 7.75
#